data_98ceec1b97b8743a122356aba9edbf40
#
_entry.id   98ceec1b97b8743a122356aba9edbf40
#
_cell.length_a   1.000
_cell.length_b   1.000
_cell.length_c   1.000
_cell.angle_alpha   90.00
_cell.angle_beta   90.00
_cell.angle_gamma   90.00
#
_symmetry.space_group_name_H-M   'P 1'
#
loop_
_entity.id
_entity.type
_entity.pdbx_description
1 polymer ?
#
loop_
_entity_poly.entity_id
_entity_poly.type
_entity_poly.pdbx_seq_one_letter_code
_entity_poly.pdbx_strand_id
1 'polypeptide(L)'
;QWVVTGPNMSGKSTLLRSVTACALLANCGLAVPAIVHSEHPIPRLDGYFLRTNGSDCPAEGLSAFALEADDIRILIRDVTSRSLAAVDELGRGTAPKEGAAIVGAVLEELDQRGCLSIFATHLHEELGILPLNLINTENKVLRVVEEDQENRYENENNGLLGGGPVKYIYCLESGICENSHSLATAAYHGVDSDL
;
A
#
# COMPACT_ATOMS: atom_id res chain seq x y z
N GLN A 1 -5.00 -6.87 -10.45
CA GLN A 1 -4.16 -6.03 -9.56
C GLN A 1 -5.00 -5.45 -8.43
N TRP A 2 -4.37 -5.05 -7.32
CA TRP A 2 -5.04 -4.40 -6.20
C TRP A 2 -4.49 -2.99 -5.97
N VAL A 3 -5.40 -2.04 -5.78
CA VAL A 3 -5.09 -0.72 -5.26
C VAL A 3 -5.55 -0.68 -3.80
N VAL A 4 -4.58 -0.64 -2.87
CA VAL A 4 -4.81 -0.75 -1.42
C VAL A 4 -4.76 0.64 -0.80
N THR A 5 -5.86 1.03 -0.16
CA THR A 5 -6.00 2.28 0.58
C THR A 5 -6.13 2.00 2.08
N GLY A 6 -5.97 3.01 2.88
CA GLY A 6 -6.09 2.92 4.34
C GLY A 6 -5.26 4.00 5.03
N PRO A 7 -5.58 4.34 6.28
CA PRO A 7 -4.85 5.35 7.02
C PRO A 7 -3.40 4.92 7.29
N ASN A 8 -2.60 5.86 7.76
CA ASN A 8 -1.25 5.54 8.24
C ASN A 8 -1.33 4.50 9.36
N MET A 9 -0.33 3.64 9.48
CA MET A 9 -0.25 2.52 10.43
C MET A 9 -1.28 1.39 10.23
N SER A 10 -2.17 1.46 9.23
CA SER A 10 -3.15 0.37 8.95
C SER A 10 -2.51 -0.93 8.46
N GLY A 11 -1.21 -0.95 8.19
CA GLY A 11 -0.49 -2.15 7.78
C GLY A 11 -0.27 -2.31 6.27
N LYS A 12 -0.50 -1.27 5.44
CA LYS A 12 -0.31 -1.33 3.98
C LYS A 12 1.07 -1.85 3.59
N SER A 13 2.14 -1.21 4.06
CA SER A 13 3.51 -1.62 3.77
C SER A 13 3.85 -3.02 4.28
N THR A 14 3.28 -3.40 5.43
CA THR A 14 3.43 -4.74 6.00
C THR A 14 2.75 -5.79 5.11
N LEU A 15 1.55 -5.50 4.63
CA LEU A 15 0.84 -6.37 3.68
C LEU A 15 1.67 -6.62 2.42
N LEU A 16 2.19 -5.56 1.78
CA LEU A 16 2.99 -5.67 0.57
C LEU A 16 4.23 -6.55 0.78
N ARG A 17 4.96 -6.30 1.85
CA ARG A 17 6.15 -7.09 2.21
C ARG A 17 5.81 -8.54 2.50
N SER A 18 4.73 -8.80 3.25
CA SER A 18 4.30 -10.15 3.62
C SER A 18 3.89 -10.95 2.40
N VAL A 19 3.08 -10.39 1.50
CA VAL A 19 2.64 -11.05 0.27
C VAL A 19 3.83 -11.37 -0.62
N THR A 20 4.75 -10.40 -0.81
CA THR A 20 5.95 -10.61 -1.63
C THR A 20 6.85 -11.70 -1.04
N ALA A 21 7.09 -11.67 0.28
CA ALA A 21 7.90 -12.68 0.96
C ALA A 21 7.25 -14.07 0.89
N CYS A 22 5.95 -14.19 1.13
CA CYS A 22 5.23 -15.47 1.03
C CYS A 22 5.30 -16.04 -0.39
N ALA A 23 5.06 -15.21 -1.41
CA ALA A 23 5.13 -15.65 -2.80
C ALA A 23 6.54 -16.13 -3.18
N LEU A 24 7.59 -15.41 -2.75
CA LEU A 24 8.98 -15.79 -2.98
C LEU A 24 9.32 -17.11 -2.30
N LEU A 25 9.01 -17.25 -1.01
CA LEU A 25 9.27 -18.48 -0.24
C LEU A 25 8.54 -19.69 -0.85
N ALA A 26 7.27 -19.52 -1.22
CA ALA A 26 6.50 -20.60 -1.87
C ALA A 26 7.12 -21.02 -3.20
N ASN A 27 7.59 -20.08 -4.01
CA ASN A 27 8.26 -20.39 -5.27
C ASN A 27 9.63 -21.06 -5.07
N CYS A 28 10.25 -20.88 -3.89
CA CYS A 28 11.45 -21.63 -3.47
C CYS A 28 11.12 -23.02 -2.90
N GLY A 29 9.84 -23.41 -2.82
CA GLY A 29 9.42 -24.68 -2.23
C GLY A 29 9.44 -24.71 -0.69
N LEU A 30 9.48 -23.56 -0.07
CA LEU A 30 9.49 -23.41 1.39
C LEU A 30 8.06 -23.27 1.95
N ALA A 31 7.88 -23.64 3.22
CA ALA A 31 6.62 -23.43 3.92
C ALA A 31 6.34 -21.94 4.11
N VAL A 32 5.08 -21.55 3.94
CA VAL A 32 4.62 -20.17 4.09
C VAL A 32 3.48 -20.08 5.11
N PRO A 33 3.35 -18.98 5.84
CA PRO A 33 2.25 -18.77 6.78
C PRO A 33 0.98 -18.34 6.03
N ALA A 34 0.50 -19.18 5.11
CA ALA A 34 -0.69 -18.91 4.31
C ALA A 34 -1.46 -20.21 4.07
N ILE A 35 -2.78 -20.08 3.98
CA ILE A 35 -3.66 -21.18 3.57
C ILE A 35 -3.69 -21.16 2.04
N VAL A 36 -3.21 -22.26 1.43
CA VAL A 36 -3.21 -22.42 -0.02
C VAL A 36 -4.29 -23.41 -0.39
N HIS A 37 -5.24 -22.98 -1.21
CA HIS A 37 -6.28 -23.84 -1.75
C HIS A 37 -5.81 -24.50 -3.04
N SER A 38 -6.13 -25.79 -3.22
CA SER A 38 -5.75 -26.54 -4.42
C SER A 38 -6.30 -25.93 -5.72
N GLU A 39 -7.45 -25.26 -5.63
CA GLU A 39 -8.10 -24.58 -6.76
C GLU A 39 -7.43 -23.24 -7.11
N HIS A 40 -6.70 -22.65 -6.16
CA HIS A 40 -6.00 -21.37 -6.32
C HIS A 40 -4.55 -21.50 -5.83
N PRO A 41 -3.71 -22.25 -6.54
CA PRO A 41 -2.31 -22.42 -6.15
C PRO A 41 -1.55 -21.09 -6.29
N ILE A 42 -0.48 -20.94 -5.49
CA ILE A 42 0.42 -19.82 -5.66
C ILE A 42 1.11 -19.93 -7.03
N PRO A 43 1.00 -18.90 -7.90
CA PRO A 43 1.57 -18.98 -9.24
C PRO A 43 3.10 -19.04 -9.21
N ARG A 44 3.68 -19.67 -10.24
CA ARG A 44 5.12 -19.60 -10.46
C ARG A 44 5.47 -18.26 -11.09
N LEU A 45 6.20 -17.45 -10.34
CA LEU A 45 6.60 -16.11 -10.74
C LEU A 45 8.04 -16.10 -11.24
N ASP A 46 8.32 -15.24 -12.21
CA ASP A 46 9.65 -15.04 -12.80
C ASP A 46 10.36 -13.76 -12.29
N GLY A 47 9.62 -12.86 -11.65
CA GLY A 47 10.15 -11.62 -11.12
C GLY A 47 9.39 -11.14 -9.89
N TYR A 48 10.12 -10.48 -8.99
CA TYR A 48 9.59 -9.87 -7.77
C TYR A 48 10.09 -8.44 -7.69
N PHE A 49 9.19 -7.49 -7.74
CA PHE A 49 9.48 -6.07 -7.65
C PHE A 49 8.85 -5.53 -6.38
N LEU A 50 9.66 -5.20 -5.40
CA LEU A 50 9.21 -4.59 -4.15
C LEU A 50 9.81 -3.20 -4.03
N ARG A 51 8.99 -2.18 -4.25
CA ARG A 51 9.34 -0.81 -3.97
C ARG A 51 8.65 -0.38 -2.68
N THR A 52 9.44 0.00 -1.69
CA THR A 52 8.98 0.64 -0.46
C THR A 52 9.48 2.08 -0.43
N ASN A 53 8.88 2.92 0.42
CA ASN A 53 9.34 4.29 0.59
C ASN A 53 10.84 4.34 0.85
N GLY A 54 11.56 5.05 -0.02
CA GLY A 54 12.98 5.36 0.14
C GLY A 54 13.14 6.72 0.80
N SER A 55 14.20 6.87 1.59
CA SER A 55 14.68 8.17 2.04
C SER A 55 15.52 8.81 0.92
N ASP A 56 15.63 10.13 0.93
CA ASP A 56 16.63 10.83 0.12
C ASP A 56 18.01 10.18 0.28
N CYS A 57 18.74 10.06 -0.82
CA CYS A 57 20.12 9.61 -0.80
C CYS A 57 21.07 10.79 -1.16
N PRO A 58 21.35 11.69 -0.22
CA PRO A 58 22.16 12.88 -0.46
C PRO A 58 23.58 12.55 -0.94
N ALA A 59 24.07 11.37 -0.57
CA ALA A 59 25.40 10.91 -0.99
C ALA A 59 25.53 10.69 -2.52
N GLU A 60 24.40 10.43 -3.19
CA GLU A 60 24.36 10.23 -4.65
C GLU A 60 23.89 11.48 -5.40
N GLY A 61 23.53 12.56 -4.69
CA GLY A 61 23.02 13.80 -5.27
C GLY A 61 21.66 13.66 -5.97
N LEU A 62 20.95 12.58 -5.70
CA LEU A 62 19.63 12.31 -6.28
C LEU A 62 18.53 12.72 -5.31
N SER A 63 17.49 13.37 -5.84
CA SER A 63 16.28 13.63 -5.10
C SER A 63 15.47 12.33 -4.93
N ALA A 64 14.61 12.27 -3.89
CA ALA A 64 13.68 11.15 -3.68
C ALA A 64 12.88 10.84 -4.95
N PHE A 65 12.44 11.85 -5.68
CA PHE A 65 11.71 11.68 -6.93
C PHE A 65 12.57 11.08 -8.06
N ALA A 66 13.84 11.41 -8.14
CA ALA A 66 14.72 10.84 -9.17
C ALA A 66 14.95 9.33 -8.92
N LEU A 67 15.11 8.92 -7.66
CA LEU A 67 15.20 7.52 -7.28
C LEU A 67 13.88 6.79 -7.58
N GLU A 68 12.75 7.42 -7.28
CA GLU A 68 11.42 6.94 -7.60
C GLU A 68 11.25 6.67 -9.10
N ALA A 69 11.66 7.62 -9.93
CA ALA A 69 11.59 7.51 -11.39
C ALA A 69 12.47 6.38 -11.93
N ASP A 70 13.64 6.14 -11.34
CA ASP A 70 14.52 5.03 -11.74
C ASP A 70 13.93 3.67 -11.35
N ASP A 71 13.36 3.55 -10.16
CA ASP A 71 12.63 2.35 -9.74
C ASP A 71 11.47 2.01 -10.68
N ILE A 72 10.67 3.02 -11.07
CA ILE A 72 9.58 2.86 -12.05
C ILE A 72 10.13 2.41 -13.40
N ARG A 73 11.20 3.03 -13.86
CA ARG A 73 11.84 2.68 -15.13
C ARG A 73 12.28 1.22 -15.15
N ILE A 74 12.88 0.73 -14.07
CA ILE A 74 13.29 -0.68 -13.91
C ILE A 74 12.06 -1.58 -13.89
N LEU A 75 11.05 -1.25 -13.10
CA LEU A 75 9.80 -2.00 -13.01
C LEU A 75 9.15 -2.17 -14.38
N ILE A 76 8.91 -1.07 -15.09
CA ILE A 76 8.24 -1.09 -16.40
C ILE A 76 9.09 -1.82 -17.46
N ARG A 77 10.42 -1.71 -17.41
CA ARG A 77 11.29 -2.42 -18.35
C ARG A 77 11.24 -3.93 -18.17
N ASP A 78 11.25 -4.42 -16.94
CA ASP A 78 11.56 -5.81 -16.62
C ASP A 78 10.33 -6.65 -16.22
N VAL A 79 9.19 -6.01 -15.93
CA VAL A 79 7.98 -6.71 -15.51
C VAL A 79 7.35 -7.52 -16.65
N THR A 80 6.91 -8.72 -16.33
CA THR A 80 6.17 -9.63 -17.24
C THR A 80 4.79 -9.94 -16.67
N SER A 81 3.95 -10.65 -17.44
CA SER A 81 2.65 -11.16 -16.95
C SER A 81 2.78 -12.22 -15.84
N ARG A 82 3.98 -12.71 -15.57
CA ARG A 82 4.26 -13.67 -14.50
C ARG A 82 5.05 -13.06 -13.35
N SER A 83 5.19 -11.75 -13.30
CA SER A 83 5.85 -11.05 -12.21
C SER A 83 4.87 -10.64 -11.12
N LEU A 84 5.40 -10.42 -9.91
CA LEU A 84 4.70 -9.77 -8.80
C LEU A 84 5.33 -8.40 -8.55
N ALA A 85 4.51 -7.35 -8.66
CA ALA A 85 4.90 -5.98 -8.34
C ALA A 85 4.17 -5.50 -7.09
N ALA A 86 4.93 -5.12 -6.06
CA ALA A 86 4.42 -4.53 -4.83
C ALA A 86 5.01 -3.12 -4.69
N VAL A 87 4.16 -2.10 -4.78
CA VAL A 87 4.57 -0.69 -4.83
C VAL A 87 3.92 0.08 -3.70
N ASP A 88 4.73 0.71 -2.86
CA ASP A 88 4.29 1.45 -1.69
C ASP A 88 4.47 2.95 -1.90
N GLU A 89 3.37 3.69 -1.82
CA GLU A 89 3.29 5.16 -1.83
C GLU A 89 4.09 5.84 -2.95
N LEU A 90 3.92 5.37 -4.19
CA LEU A 90 4.51 6.00 -5.37
C LEU A 90 3.94 7.41 -5.58
N GLY A 91 4.76 8.33 -6.12
CA GLY A 91 4.36 9.69 -6.43
C GLY A 91 4.39 10.65 -5.24
N ARG A 92 4.96 10.24 -4.10
CA ARG A 92 5.05 11.07 -2.90
C ARG A 92 6.11 12.17 -3.00
N GLY A 93 7.08 12.00 -3.87
CA GLY A 93 8.20 12.96 -4.08
C GLY A 93 7.85 14.16 -4.96
N THR A 94 6.59 14.31 -5.41
CA THR A 94 6.14 15.39 -6.29
C THR A 94 4.77 15.94 -5.87
N ALA A 95 4.22 16.89 -6.65
CA ALA A 95 2.88 17.41 -6.40
C ALA A 95 1.81 16.30 -6.54
N PRO A 96 0.74 16.28 -5.71
CA PRO A 96 -0.24 15.18 -5.67
C PRO A 96 -0.84 14.85 -7.04
N LYS A 97 -1.19 15.86 -7.84
CA LYS A 97 -1.75 15.66 -9.19
C LYS A 97 -0.76 15.02 -10.16
N GLU A 98 0.50 15.42 -10.09
CA GLU A 98 1.57 14.83 -10.92
C GLU A 98 1.88 13.41 -10.46
N GLY A 99 1.96 13.20 -9.15
CA GLY A 99 2.13 11.89 -8.54
C GLY A 99 1.02 10.93 -8.96
N ALA A 100 -0.25 11.36 -8.90
CA ALA A 100 -1.39 10.56 -9.34
C ALA A 100 -1.34 10.23 -10.84
N ALA A 101 -0.92 11.17 -11.68
CA ALA A 101 -0.78 10.91 -13.13
C ALA A 101 0.28 9.83 -13.40
N ILE A 102 1.41 9.86 -12.69
CA ILE A 102 2.46 8.84 -12.81
C ILE A 102 1.96 7.49 -12.31
N VAL A 103 1.33 7.46 -11.13
CA VAL A 103 0.74 6.23 -10.57
C VAL A 103 -0.30 5.65 -11.51
N GLY A 104 -1.19 6.49 -12.05
CA GLY A 104 -2.22 6.07 -13.01
C GLY A 104 -1.61 5.42 -14.25
N ALA A 105 -0.59 6.04 -14.86
CA ALA A 105 0.10 5.49 -16.01
C ALA A 105 0.77 4.14 -15.71
N VAL A 106 1.39 4.00 -14.54
CA VAL A 106 2.00 2.73 -14.12
C VAL A 106 0.94 1.66 -13.87
N LEU A 107 -0.18 2.02 -13.24
CA LEU A 107 -1.31 1.10 -13.03
C LEU A 107 -1.88 0.57 -14.35
N GLU A 108 -2.11 1.44 -15.33
CA GLU A 108 -2.60 1.05 -16.66
C GLU A 108 -1.61 0.12 -17.37
N GLU A 109 -0.31 0.42 -17.32
CA GLU A 109 0.71 -0.41 -17.95
C GLU A 109 0.78 -1.80 -17.34
N LEU A 110 0.71 -1.92 -15.99
CA LEU A 110 0.73 -3.21 -15.31
C LEU A 110 -0.56 -4.01 -15.53
N ASP A 111 -1.71 -3.33 -15.60
CA ASP A 111 -3.00 -3.94 -15.91
C ASP A 111 -3.01 -4.52 -17.33
N GLN A 112 -2.52 -3.77 -18.32
CA GLN A 112 -2.40 -4.21 -19.70
C GLN A 112 -1.44 -5.39 -19.88
N ARG A 113 -0.36 -5.44 -19.12
CA ARG A 113 0.58 -6.58 -19.14
C ARG A 113 0.03 -7.82 -18.42
N GLY A 114 -1.05 -7.69 -17.66
CA GLY A 114 -1.59 -8.76 -16.84
C GLY A 114 -0.69 -9.15 -15.66
N CYS A 115 0.16 -8.23 -15.20
CA CYS A 115 1.04 -8.43 -14.06
C CYS A 115 0.25 -8.51 -12.76
N LEU A 116 0.64 -9.44 -11.87
CA LEU A 116 0.13 -9.43 -10.50
C LEU A 116 0.73 -8.24 -9.77
N SER A 117 -0.11 -7.29 -9.34
CA SER A 117 0.40 -6.11 -8.65
C SER A 117 -0.46 -5.67 -7.48
N ILE A 118 0.21 -5.10 -6.48
CA ILE A 118 -0.39 -4.50 -5.29
C ILE A 118 0.20 -3.12 -5.10
N PHE A 119 -0.65 -2.11 -5.20
CA PHE A 119 -0.30 -0.70 -4.98
C PHE A 119 -0.90 -0.21 -3.68
N ALA A 120 -0.07 0.19 -2.72
CA ALA A 120 -0.52 0.99 -1.59
C ALA A 120 -0.39 2.47 -1.92
N THR A 121 -1.47 3.22 -1.76
CA THR A 121 -1.49 4.66 -2.09
C THR A 121 -2.37 5.44 -1.14
N HIS A 122 -2.03 6.71 -0.98
CA HIS A 122 -2.86 7.74 -0.34
C HIS A 122 -3.49 8.69 -1.37
N LEU A 123 -3.14 8.55 -2.67
CA LEU A 123 -3.61 9.41 -3.77
C LEU A 123 -4.92 8.91 -4.39
N HIS A 124 -5.78 8.26 -3.59
CA HIS A 124 -7.01 7.65 -4.09
C HIS A 124 -8.03 8.67 -4.62
N GLU A 125 -8.08 9.87 -4.04
CA GLU A 125 -8.95 10.94 -4.51
C GLU A 125 -8.51 11.44 -5.89
N GLU A 126 -7.22 11.73 -6.04
CA GLU A 126 -6.64 12.20 -7.31
C GLU A 126 -6.72 11.13 -8.40
N LEU A 127 -6.49 9.87 -8.04
CA LEU A 127 -6.63 8.74 -8.96
C LEU A 127 -8.09 8.55 -9.41
N GLY A 128 -9.06 8.78 -8.51
CA GLY A 128 -10.49 8.68 -8.81
C GLY A 128 -11.00 9.71 -9.83
N ILE A 129 -10.27 10.81 -10.04
CA ILE A 129 -10.61 11.86 -11.01
C ILE A 129 -10.02 11.55 -12.40
N LEU A 130 -8.97 10.72 -12.46
CA LEU A 130 -8.30 10.39 -13.73
C LEU A 130 -9.13 9.40 -14.54
N PRO A 131 -9.21 9.57 -15.88
CA PRO A 131 -9.92 8.66 -16.77
C PRO A 131 -9.10 7.40 -17.03
N LEU A 132 -8.82 6.61 -15.98
CA LEU A 132 -8.01 5.41 -16.08
C LEU A 132 -8.79 4.25 -16.71
N ASN A 133 -8.13 3.51 -17.61
CA ASN A 133 -8.70 2.31 -18.24
C ASN A 133 -8.12 1.05 -17.56
N LEU A 134 -8.69 0.70 -16.41
CA LEU A 134 -8.27 -0.45 -15.59
C LEU A 134 -9.32 -1.56 -15.71
N ILE A 135 -8.93 -2.72 -16.24
CA ILE A 135 -9.84 -3.84 -16.52
C ILE A 135 -9.81 -4.89 -15.40
N ASN A 136 -8.61 -5.17 -14.88
CA ASN A 136 -8.37 -6.24 -13.89
C ASN A 136 -7.95 -5.67 -12.53
N THR A 137 -8.46 -4.48 -12.19
CA THR A 137 -8.08 -3.78 -10.96
C THR A 137 -9.22 -3.78 -9.96
N GLU A 138 -8.90 -4.13 -8.72
CA GLU A 138 -9.81 -4.07 -7.58
C GLU A 138 -9.29 -3.10 -6.52
N ASN A 139 -10.17 -2.26 -6.02
CA ASN A 139 -9.89 -1.42 -4.87
C ASN A 139 -10.06 -2.20 -3.58
N LYS A 140 -9.06 -2.14 -2.72
CA LYS A 140 -9.05 -2.77 -1.40
C LYS A 140 -8.77 -1.73 -0.32
N VAL A 141 -9.33 -1.94 0.86
CA VAL A 141 -9.14 -1.08 2.02
C VAL A 141 -8.66 -1.89 3.22
N LEU A 142 -7.64 -1.38 3.90
CA LEU A 142 -7.27 -1.87 5.23
C LEU A 142 -8.09 -1.13 6.26
N ARG A 143 -9.08 -1.82 6.81
CA ARG A 143 -10.09 -1.26 7.68
C ARG A 143 -9.54 -0.91 9.06
N VAL A 144 -10.01 0.20 9.57
CA VAL A 144 -9.87 0.62 10.97
C VAL A 144 -11.25 0.87 11.55
N VAL A 145 -11.36 0.75 12.86
CA VAL A 145 -12.60 1.05 13.59
C VAL A 145 -12.28 2.19 14.55
N GLU A 146 -13.13 3.21 14.56
CA GLU A 146 -13.05 4.25 15.57
C GLU A 146 -13.38 3.67 16.94
N GLU A 147 -12.54 3.96 17.93
CA GLU A 147 -12.74 3.49 19.28
C GLU A 147 -13.53 4.53 20.08
N ASP A 148 -14.68 4.13 20.61
CA ASP A 148 -15.50 4.99 21.47
C ASP A 148 -14.72 5.41 22.71
N GLN A 149 -14.90 6.67 23.14
CA GLN A 149 -14.13 7.25 24.26
C GLN A 149 -14.26 6.44 25.57
N GLU A 150 -15.37 5.76 25.78
CA GLU A 150 -15.62 4.95 26.99
C GLU A 150 -14.73 3.69 27.05
N ASN A 151 -14.39 3.09 25.91
CA ASN A 151 -13.55 1.89 25.85
C ASN A 151 -12.04 2.18 25.93
N ARG A 152 -11.62 3.44 25.84
CA ARG A 152 -10.20 3.83 25.88
C ARG A 152 -9.57 3.60 27.25
N TYR A 153 -10.27 3.93 28.32
CA TYR A 153 -9.77 3.80 29.69
C TYR A 153 -9.53 2.35 30.12
N GLU A 154 -10.27 1.38 29.56
CA GLU A 154 -10.07 -0.04 29.84
C GLU A 154 -8.84 -0.63 29.13
N ASN A 155 -8.56 -0.17 27.90
CA ASN A 155 -7.45 -0.65 27.09
C ASN A 155 -6.09 -0.11 27.58
N GLU A 156 -6.00 1.12 28.06
CA GLU A 156 -4.76 1.68 28.65
C GLU A 156 -4.35 0.93 29.91
N ASN A 157 -5.30 0.46 30.72
CA ASN A 157 -5.03 -0.32 31.92
C ASN A 157 -4.58 -1.76 31.62
N ASN A 158 -4.83 -2.29 30.43
CA ASN A 158 -4.49 -3.67 30.05
C ASN A 158 -3.15 -3.78 29.28
N GLY A 159 -2.41 -2.69 29.11
CA GLY A 159 -1.07 -2.70 28.47
C GLY A 159 -1.11 -3.07 26.98
N LEU A 160 -2.26 -2.99 26.31
CA LEU A 160 -2.40 -3.16 24.87
C LEU A 160 -1.83 -1.91 24.17
N LEU A 161 -0.77 -2.08 23.39
CA LEU A 161 -0.22 -1.07 22.51
C LEU A 161 -1.28 -0.64 21.49
N GLY A 162 -1.94 0.52 21.69
CA GLY A 162 -2.94 1.02 20.77
C GLY A 162 -3.89 2.07 21.32
N GLY A 163 -3.51 2.86 22.33
CA GLY A 163 -4.30 3.97 22.84
C GLY A 163 -4.40 5.15 21.89
N GLY A 164 -4.96 4.95 20.69
CA GLY A 164 -5.21 5.99 19.69
C GLY A 164 -6.71 6.12 19.38
N PRO A 165 -7.10 7.14 18.58
CA PRO A 165 -8.49 7.37 18.22
C PRO A 165 -9.11 6.26 17.35
N VAL A 166 -8.27 5.36 16.85
CA VAL A 166 -8.68 4.27 15.94
C VAL A 166 -8.05 2.95 16.35
N LYS A 167 -8.80 1.88 16.20
CA LYS A 167 -8.33 0.50 16.38
C LYS A 167 -8.02 -0.10 15.01
N TYR A 168 -6.79 -0.56 14.84
CA TYR A 168 -6.34 -1.22 13.62
C TYR A 168 -6.71 -2.70 13.67
N ILE A 169 -7.60 -3.15 12.78
CA ILE A 169 -8.04 -4.55 12.72
C ILE A 169 -7.26 -5.37 11.71
N TYR A 170 -6.43 -4.74 10.88
CA TYR A 170 -5.57 -5.38 9.86
C TYR A 170 -6.32 -6.32 8.92
N CYS A 171 -7.58 -6.01 8.65
CA CYS A 171 -8.42 -6.79 7.72
C CYS A 171 -8.50 -6.08 6.37
N LEU A 172 -8.27 -6.83 5.30
CA LEU A 172 -8.37 -6.34 3.93
C LEU A 172 -9.77 -6.61 3.39
N GLU A 173 -10.46 -5.57 3.01
CA GLU A 173 -11.82 -5.63 2.46
C GLU A 173 -11.88 -4.96 1.08
N SER A 174 -12.97 -5.19 0.34
CA SER A 174 -13.21 -4.46 -0.91
C SER A 174 -13.72 -3.05 -0.59
N GLY A 175 -13.14 -2.03 -1.23
CA GLY A 175 -13.52 -0.65 -1.02
C GLY A 175 -12.34 0.32 -1.09
N ILE A 176 -12.61 1.59 -0.78
CA ILE A 176 -11.65 2.69 -0.73
C ILE A 176 -11.74 3.33 0.65
N CYS A 177 -10.62 3.76 1.20
CA CYS A 177 -10.58 4.50 2.46
C CYS A 177 -11.06 5.93 2.23
N GLU A 178 -12.15 6.33 2.86
CA GLU A 178 -12.72 7.69 2.73
C GLU A 178 -12.09 8.67 3.72
N ASN A 179 -11.54 8.18 4.85
CA ASN A 179 -11.02 9.01 5.92
C ASN A 179 -9.56 8.68 6.25
N SER A 180 -8.70 9.68 6.30
CA SER A 180 -7.29 9.51 6.69
C SER A 180 -7.09 9.37 8.21
N HIS A 181 -8.09 9.76 9.02
CA HIS A 181 -8.04 9.87 10.49
C HIS A 181 -6.86 10.72 11.03
N SER A 182 -6.22 11.52 10.16
CA SER A 182 -5.05 12.33 10.52
C SER A 182 -5.37 13.37 11.57
N LEU A 183 -6.52 14.04 11.45
CA LEU A 183 -6.96 15.06 12.42
C LEU A 183 -7.27 14.44 13.79
N ALA A 184 -7.95 13.29 13.82
CA ALA A 184 -8.22 12.58 15.05
C ALA A 184 -6.93 12.12 15.75
N THR A 185 -5.94 11.67 14.97
CA THR A 185 -4.63 11.30 15.48
C THR A 185 -3.85 12.51 16.00
N ALA A 186 -3.89 13.64 15.29
CA ALA A 186 -3.24 14.90 15.73
C ALA A 186 -3.85 15.40 17.04
N ALA A 187 -5.17 15.43 17.14
CA ALA A 187 -5.88 15.81 18.36
C ALA A 187 -5.54 14.88 19.55
N TYR A 188 -5.45 13.60 19.31
CA TYR A 188 -5.02 12.61 20.33
C TYR A 188 -3.62 12.92 20.88
N HIS A 189 -2.69 13.38 20.03
CA HIS A 189 -1.34 13.79 20.41
C HIS A 189 -1.25 15.25 20.92
N GLY A 190 -2.38 15.89 21.19
CA GLY A 190 -2.43 17.25 21.79
C GLY A 190 -2.18 18.38 20.81
N VAL A 191 -2.31 18.12 19.51
CA VAL A 191 -2.35 19.20 18.50
C VAL A 191 -3.76 19.77 18.50
N ASP A 192 -3.88 21.04 18.87
CA ASP A 192 -5.18 21.72 19.01
C ASP A 192 -5.91 21.76 17.66
N SER A 193 -7.21 21.47 17.68
CA SER A 193 -8.06 21.46 16.47
C SER A 193 -8.36 22.88 15.93
N ASP A 194 -7.92 23.93 16.65
CA ASP A 194 -8.14 25.32 16.28
C ASP A 194 -6.95 25.93 15.48
N LEU A 195 -6.00 25.11 15.07
CA LEU A 195 -4.93 25.44 14.13
C LEU A 195 -5.28 25.03 12.71
#